data_07ed182af5964f29027aca5cc7e1b84d
#
_entry.id   07ed182af5964f29027aca5cc7e1b84d
#
_cell.length_a   1.000
_cell.length_b   1.000
_cell.length_c   1.000
_cell.angle_alpha   90.00
_cell.angle_beta   90.00
_cell.angle_gamma   90.00
#
_symmetry.space_group_name_H-M   'P 1'
#
loop_
_entity.id
_entity.type
_entity.pdbx_description
1 polymer ?
#
loop_
_entity_poly.entity_id
_entity_poly.type
_entity_poly.pdbx_seq_one_letter_code
_entity_poly.pdbx_strand_id
1 'polypeptide(L)'
;MSEPLNIHDRSFLIQRLIEQAPKTTMVREFFKNAEENAALTPGGDGKVRIYPVIIEGVRKLAFWNTGIGMSDTELRTATEISASINKAMGLDGNYGIGAKVSGLAVSPHGIRYRSCKEGNVHEVAIGYDETLRQYVRFSIQFDDGTTDTVVDVTEIVKDEGSRVDFDWTEVVLLGEAADHDTVLQPLKQGDDLERSYIPSEIFRRFSSFNESVKLNVDVAMTKGGGKGETGKN
;
A
#
# COMPACT_ATOMS: atom_id res chain seq x y z
N MET A 1 -18.73 -40.52 -4.67
CA MET A 1 -17.47 -39.74 -4.97
C MET A 1 -17.87 -38.29 -5.07
N SER A 2 -17.16 -37.40 -4.38
CA SER A 2 -17.37 -35.96 -4.47
C SER A 2 -16.26 -35.36 -5.34
N GLU A 3 -16.62 -34.42 -6.19
CA GLU A 3 -15.67 -33.70 -7.07
C GLU A 3 -15.45 -32.28 -6.54
N PRO A 4 -14.21 -31.78 -6.48
CA PRO A 4 -13.95 -30.43 -6.02
C PRO A 4 -14.46 -29.39 -7.03
N LEU A 5 -14.99 -28.26 -6.51
CA LEU A 5 -15.38 -27.13 -7.34
C LEU A 5 -14.12 -26.42 -7.86
N ASN A 6 -14.07 -26.17 -9.15
CA ASN A 6 -12.98 -25.47 -9.81
C ASN A 6 -13.38 -24.02 -10.15
N ILE A 7 -12.41 -23.10 -10.02
CA ILE A 7 -12.57 -21.71 -10.42
C ILE A 7 -12.05 -21.59 -11.86
N HIS A 8 -12.94 -21.33 -12.81
CA HIS A 8 -12.59 -21.17 -14.22
C HIS A 8 -12.11 -19.77 -14.58
N ASP A 9 -12.69 -18.73 -13.95
CA ASP A 9 -12.34 -17.34 -14.21
C ASP A 9 -11.81 -16.67 -12.92
N ARG A 10 -10.47 -16.61 -12.84
CA ARG A 10 -9.78 -15.96 -11.71
C ARG A 10 -9.97 -14.45 -11.72
N SER A 11 -10.00 -13.82 -12.88
CA SER A 11 -10.14 -12.36 -13.01
C SER A 11 -11.49 -11.91 -12.49
N PHE A 12 -12.56 -12.63 -12.85
CA PHE A 12 -13.91 -12.39 -12.33
C PHE A 12 -13.97 -12.54 -10.80
N LEU A 13 -13.34 -13.59 -10.25
CA LEU A 13 -13.31 -13.77 -8.80
C LEU A 13 -12.58 -12.63 -8.08
N ILE A 14 -11.43 -12.21 -8.58
CA ILE A 14 -10.66 -11.08 -8.03
C ILE A 14 -11.50 -9.81 -8.06
N GLN A 15 -12.13 -9.51 -9.19
CA GLN A 15 -13.01 -8.35 -9.33
C GLN A 15 -14.15 -8.39 -8.30
N ARG A 16 -14.82 -9.52 -8.14
CA ARG A 16 -15.90 -9.68 -7.16
C ARG A 16 -15.43 -9.51 -5.72
N LEU A 17 -14.25 -10.04 -5.37
CA LEU A 17 -13.66 -9.85 -4.04
C LEU A 17 -13.41 -8.37 -3.74
N ILE A 18 -12.91 -7.62 -4.72
CA ILE A 18 -12.63 -6.20 -4.57
C ILE A 18 -13.94 -5.39 -4.50
N GLU A 19 -14.91 -5.65 -5.38
CA GLU A 19 -16.21 -4.95 -5.38
C GLU A 19 -16.99 -5.15 -4.07
N GLN A 20 -16.85 -6.31 -3.43
CA GLN A 20 -17.54 -6.64 -2.19
C GLN A 20 -16.78 -6.20 -0.93
N ALA A 21 -15.55 -5.73 -1.07
CA ALA A 21 -14.74 -5.31 0.07
C ALA A 21 -15.30 -4.03 0.71
N PRO A 22 -15.46 -4.01 2.04
CA PRO A 22 -15.85 -2.79 2.71
C PRO A 22 -14.73 -1.75 2.61
N LYS A 23 -14.97 -0.64 1.89
CA LYS A 23 -13.99 0.45 1.71
C LYS A 23 -13.45 0.98 3.05
N THR A 24 -14.28 1.01 4.09
CA THR A 24 -13.92 1.49 5.43
C THR A 24 -12.90 0.61 6.15
N THR A 25 -12.60 -0.59 5.67
CA THR A 25 -11.57 -1.46 6.27
C THR A 25 -10.16 -1.13 5.81
N MET A 26 -10.00 -0.34 4.75
CA MET A 26 -8.72 -0.02 4.13
C MET A 26 -7.70 0.51 5.15
N VAL A 27 -8.05 1.53 5.93
CA VAL A 27 -7.13 2.13 6.91
C VAL A 27 -6.65 1.09 7.92
N ARG A 28 -7.56 0.26 8.42
CA ARG A 28 -7.24 -0.80 9.36
C ARG A 28 -6.26 -1.81 8.77
N GLU A 29 -6.52 -2.28 7.56
CA GLU A 29 -5.73 -3.34 6.93
C GLU A 29 -4.30 -2.85 6.61
N PHE A 30 -4.16 -1.63 6.07
CA PHE A 30 -2.84 -1.06 5.81
C PHE A 30 -2.08 -0.74 7.09
N PHE A 31 -2.75 -0.16 8.08
CA PHE A 31 -2.11 0.12 9.36
C PHE A 31 -1.65 -1.15 10.07
N LYS A 32 -2.51 -2.18 10.12
CA LYS A 32 -2.17 -3.47 10.75
C LYS A 32 -0.95 -4.10 10.09
N ASN A 33 -0.91 -4.16 8.77
CA ASN A 33 0.24 -4.70 8.05
C ASN A 33 1.52 -3.90 8.32
N ALA A 34 1.41 -2.56 8.38
CA ALA A 34 2.54 -1.69 8.67
C ALA A 34 3.05 -1.89 10.11
N GLU A 35 2.16 -2.01 11.10
CA GLU A 35 2.50 -2.26 12.50
C GLU A 35 3.16 -3.63 12.69
N GLU A 36 2.56 -4.69 12.14
CA GLU A 36 3.09 -6.05 12.20
C GLU A 36 4.51 -6.13 11.60
N ASN A 37 4.72 -5.48 10.44
CA ASN A 37 6.02 -5.46 9.81
C ASN A 37 7.03 -4.59 10.60
N ALA A 38 6.60 -3.42 11.12
CA ALA A 38 7.43 -2.57 11.95
C ALA A 38 7.90 -3.26 13.24
N ALA A 39 7.07 -4.13 13.80
CA ALA A 39 7.43 -4.93 14.96
C ALA A 39 8.61 -5.91 14.71
N LEU A 40 8.87 -6.23 13.44
CA LEU A 40 9.98 -7.06 12.99
C LEU A 40 11.29 -6.27 12.77
N THR A 41 11.27 -4.95 13.00
CA THR A 41 12.46 -4.11 12.80
C THR A 41 13.61 -4.60 13.69
N PRO A 42 14.79 -4.88 13.12
CA PRO A 42 15.97 -5.25 13.90
C PRO A 42 16.31 -4.19 14.94
N GLY A 43 16.52 -4.61 16.18
CA GLY A 43 16.79 -3.68 17.28
C GLY A 43 15.57 -3.13 18.01
N GLY A 44 14.34 -3.44 17.56
CA GLY A 44 13.10 -3.14 18.29
C GLY A 44 12.67 -1.66 18.26
N ASP A 45 13.17 -0.85 17.30
CA ASP A 45 12.76 0.56 17.10
C ASP A 45 11.87 0.67 15.84
N GLY A 46 10.76 -0.06 15.84
CA GLY A 46 9.79 -0.08 14.77
C GLY A 46 9.11 1.28 14.60
N LYS A 47 8.88 1.69 13.36
CA LYS A 47 8.23 2.97 13.03
C LYS A 47 7.17 2.76 11.96
N VAL A 48 6.02 3.37 12.20
CA VAL A 48 4.95 3.50 11.21
C VAL A 48 4.68 4.99 10.98
N ARG A 49 4.57 5.39 9.72
CA ARG A 49 4.19 6.75 9.33
C ARG A 49 3.04 6.68 8.34
N ILE A 50 2.06 7.55 8.55
CA ILE A 50 0.96 7.76 7.61
C ILE A 50 1.01 9.24 7.23
N TYR A 51 1.21 9.53 5.95
CA TYR A 51 1.55 10.89 5.52
C TYR A 51 1.20 11.11 4.04
N PRO A 52 1.12 12.38 3.60
CA PRO A 52 0.93 12.71 2.20
C PRO A 52 2.24 12.60 1.41
N VAL A 53 2.19 11.99 0.24
CA VAL A 53 3.20 12.12 -0.82
C VAL A 53 2.60 12.87 -2.00
N ILE A 54 3.45 13.57 -2.76
CA ILE A 54 3.00 14.27 -3.97
C ILE A 54 3.36 13.42 -5.18
N ILE A 55 2.37 13.04 -5.96
CA ILE A 55 2.54 12.35 -7.24
C ILE A 55 1.83 13.20 -8.30
N GLU A 56 2.57 13.65 -9.31
CA GLU A 56 2.07 14.52 -10.39
C GLU A 56 1.29 15.75 -9.89
N GLY A 57 1.77 16.34 -8.78
CA GLY A 57 1.15 17.52 -8.16
C GLY A 57 -0.06 17.24 -7.27
N VAL A 58 -0.48 15.98 -7.13
CA VAL A 58 -1.63 15.57 -6.33
C VAL A 58 -1.19 14.84 -5.06
N ARG A 59 -1.85 15.14 -3.93
CA ARG A 59 -1.55 14.47 -2.65
C ARG A 59 -2.11 13.05 -2.66
N LYS A 60 -1.25 12.10 -2.34
CA LYS A 60 -1.60 10.69 -2.22
C LYS A 60 -1.29 10.20 -0.80
N LEU A 61 -2.19 9.42 -0.24
CA LEU A 61 -2.05 8.85 1.09
C LEU A 61 -1.03 7.72 1.07
N ALA A 62 0.00 7.85 1.89
CA ALA A 62 1.07 6.87 2.05
C ALA A 62 1.04 6.23 3.45
N PHE A 63 1.26 4.92 3.49
CA PHE A 63 1.55 4.12 4.68
C PHE A 63 2.99 3.61 4.57
N TRP A 64 3.84 4.04 5.47
CA TRP A 64 5.25 3.66 5.49
C TRP A 64 5.60 3.03 6.83
N ASN A 65 6.45 2.01 6.79
CA ASN A 65 6.96 1.35 7.99
C ASN A 65 8.40 0.88 7.82
N THR A 66 9.14 0.86 8.91
CA THR A 66 10.36 0.05 9.02
C THR A 66 9.98 -1.42 9.12
N GLY A 67 10.95 -2.33 8.96
CA GLY A 67 10.71 -3.77 9.10
C GLY A 67 11.81 -4.58 8.44
N ILE A 68 11.44 -5.67 7.80
CA ILE A 68 12.39 -6.58 7.12
C ILE A 68 12.51 -6.29 5.62
N GLY A 69 11.76 -5.33 5.10
CA GLY A 69 11.70 -5.03 3.68
C GLY A 69 11.28 -6.21 2.80
N MET A 70 11.27 -5.99 1.49
CA MET A 70 10.99 -7.03 0.50
C MET A 70 11.95 -6.89 -0.69
N SER A 71 12.55 -8.01 -1.12
CA SER A 71 13.25 -8.11 -2.40
C SER A 71 12.25 -8.02 -3.57
N ASP A 72 12.75 -7.98 -4.81
CA ASP A 72 11.93 -8.04 -6.02
C ASP A 72 11.00 -9.26 -6.04
N THR A 73 11.52 -10.42 -5.75
CA THR A 73 10.78 -11.69 -5.74
C THR A 73 9.73 -11.73 -4.63
N GLU A 74 10.08 -11.23 -3.43
CA GLU A 74 9.14 -11.13 -2.31
C GLU A 74 8.04 -10.12 -2.61
N LEU A 75 8.37 -8.98 -3.24
CA LEU A 75 7.41 -7.95 -3.62
C LEU A 75 6.44 -8.45 -4.70
N ARG A 76 6.94 -9.23 -5.68
CA ARG A 76 6.10 -9.94 -6.66
C ARG A 76 5.09 -10.84 -5.96
N THR A 77 5.55 -11.66 -5.01
CA THR A 77 4.70 -12.60 -4.27
C THR A 77 3.70 -11.84 -3.38
N ALA A 78 4.15 -10.81 -2.69
CA ALA A 78 3.31 -10.00 -1.80
C ALA A 78 2.17 -9.29 -2.53
N THR A 79 2.36 -8.95 -3.82
CA THR A 79 1.33 -8.29 -4.65
C THR A 79 0.42 -9.26 -5.39
N GLU A 80 0.63 -10.57 -5.31
CA GLU A 80 -0.30 -11.57 -5.85
C GLU A 80 -1.54 -11.73 -4.95
N ILE A 81 -2.72 -11.57 -5.54
CA ILE A 81 -3.99 -11.82 -4.84
C ILE A 81 -4.23 -13.32 -4.68
N SER A 82 -3.85 -14.12 -5.69
CA SER A 82 -4.07 -15.56 -5.71
C SER A 82 -3.15 -16.37 -4.78
N ALA A 83 -1.94 -15.90 -4.51
CA ALA A 83 -1.01 -16.59 -3.62
C ALA A 83 -1.56 -16.78 -2.21
N SER A 84 -2.42 -15.86 -1.78
CA SER A 84 -3.04 -15.90 -0.47
C SER A 84 -4.34 -16.73 -0.45
N ILE A 85 -5.01 -16.94 -1.59
CA ILE A 85 -6.22 -17.78 -1.69
C ILE A 85 -5.85 -19.27 -1.62
N ASN A 86 -4.65 -19.63 -2.10
CA ASN A 86 -4.19 -21.03 -2.17
C ASN A 86 -3.37 -21.49 -0.94
N LYS A 87 -2.96 -20.58 -0.05
CA LYS A 87 -2.36 -20.96 1.23
C LYS A 87 -3.46 -21.33 2.20
N ALA A 88 -3.47 -22.60 2.63
CA ALA A 88 -4.33 -23.08 3.69
C ALA A 88 -4.35 -22.08 4.86
N MET A 89 -5.54 -21.83 5.41
CA MET A 89 -5.78 -20.94 6.55
C MET A 89 -4.93 -21.37 7.77
N GLY A 90 -3.65 -21.04 7.76
CA GLY A 90 -2.80 -21.02 8.95
C GLY A 90 -2.88 -19.64 9.57
N LEU A 91 -2.75 -19.55 10.88
CA LEU A 91 -2.76 -18.28 11.64
C LEU A 91 -1.77 -17.23 11.11
N ASP A 92 -0.75 -17.67 10.35
CA ASP A 92 0.33 -16.84 9.79
C ASP A 92 0.20 -16.57 8.28
N GLY A 93 -0.90 -16.95 7.62
CA GLY A 93 -1.01 -17.01 6.15
C GLY A 93 -1.77 -15.88 5.46
N ASN A 94 -2.37 -14.95 6.21
CA ASN A 94 -3.23 -13.90 5.64
C ASN A 94 -2.48 -12.62 5.20
N TYR A 95 -1.19 -12.72 4.88
CA TYR A 95 -0.41 -11.55 4.48
C TYR A 95 -1.06 -10.81 3.31
N GLY A 96 -1.72 -9.70 3.66
CA GLY A 96 -2.04 -8.63 2.75
C GLY A 96 -3.20 -8.83 1.78
N ILE A 97 -4.02 -9.91 1.85
CA ILE A 97 -5.24 -9.97 1.04
C ILE A 97 -6.17 -8.82 1.42
N GLY A 98 -6.43 -8.65 2.71
CA GLY A 98 -7.33 -7.60 3.20
C GLY A 98 -6.90 -6.22 2.75
N ALA A 99 -5.60 -5.90 2.86
CA ALA A 99 -5.06 -4.62 2.41
C ALA A 99 -5.19 -4.44 0.89
N LYS A 100 -4.80 -5.45 0.09
CA LYS A 100 -4.91 -5.38 -1.37
C LYS A 100 -6.35 -5.21 -1.83
N VAL A 101 -7.26 -6.04 -1.32
CA VAL A 101 -8.66 -6.03 -1.74
C VAL A 101 -9.37 -4.75 -1.28
N SER A 102 -9.23 -4.35 -0.01
CA SER A 102 -9.81 -3.09 0.47
C SER A 102 -9.14 -1.85 -0.13
N GLY A 103 -7.84 -1.91 -0.38
CA GLY A 103 -7.09 -0.85 -1.03
C GLY A 103 -7.52 -0.65 -2.49
N LEU A 104 -7.63 -1.73 -3.28
CA LEU A 104 -8.12 -1.66 -4.66
C LEU A 104 -9.59 -1.25 -4.76
N ALA A 105 -10.40 -1.53 -3.74
CA ALA A 105 -11.78 -1.05 -3.68
C ALA A 105 -11.89 0.48 -3.52
N VAL A 106 -10.90 1.15 -2.92
CA VAL A 106 -10.84 2.62 -2.77
C VAL A 106 -9.90 3.27 -3.80
N SER A 107 -8.97 2.51 -4.34
CA SER A 107 -7.91 3.00 -5.22
C SER A 107 -7.76 2.09 -6.46
N PRO A 108 -8.82 1.98 -7.30
CA PRO A 108 -8.77 1.14 -8.50
C PRO A 108 -7.76 1.65 -9.53
N HIS A 109 -7.47 2.96 -9.58
CA HIS A 109 -6.41 3.53 -10.41
C HIS A 109 -5.03 2.98 -10.04
N GLY A 110 -4.82 2.58 -8.79
CA GLY A 110 -3.68 1.78 -8.39
C GLY A 110 -3.27 1.93 -6.94
N ILE A 111 -2.46 0.96 -6.53
CA ILE A 111 -1.70 0.97 -5.28
C ILE A 111 -0.24 0.77 -5.66
N ARG A 112 0.62 1.72 -5.30
CA ARG A 112 2.07 1.62 -5.49
C ARG A 112 2.71 1.09 -4.22
N TYR A 113 3.57 0.11 -4.37
CA TYR A 113 4.42 -0.42 -3.31
C TYR A 113 5.87 -0.10 -3.65
N ARG A 114 6.60 0.44 -2.68
CA ARG A 114 8.07 0.51 -2.67
C ARG A 114 8.58 -0.23 -1.45
N SER A 115 9.62 -1.02 -1.62
CA SER A 115 10.25 -1.70 -0.49
C SER A 115 11.76 -1.69 -0.62
N CYS A 116 12.42 -1.25 0.45
CA CYS A 116 13.86 -1.29 0.62
C CYS A 116 14.24 -2.56 1.36
N LYS A 117 15.14 -3.32 0.78
CA LYS A 117 15.77 -4.47 1.44
C LYS A 117 17.25 -4.51 1.12
N GLU A 118 18.09 -4.53 2.15
CA GLU A 118 19.55 -4.62 2.01
C GLU A 118 20.11 -3.53 1.06
N GLY A 119 19.56 -2.32 1.12
CA GLY A 119 19.99 -1.17 0.35
C GLY A 119 19.43 -1.06 -1.07
N ASN A 120 18.66 -2.05 -1.53
CA ASN A 120 18.00 -2.02 -2.84
C ASN A 120 16.51 -1.72 -2.69
N VAL A 121 15.98 -0.83 -3.53
CA VAL A 121 14.56 -0.45 -3.51
C VAL A 121 13.87 -0.93 -4.78
N HIS A 122 12.82 -1.72 -4.59
CA HIS A 122 11.99 -2.18 -5.69
C HIS A 122 10.60 -1.55 -5.61
N GLU A 123 10.04 -1.25 -6.76
CA GLU A 123 8.69 -0.68 -6.92
C GLU A 123 7.81 -1.59 -7.76
N VAL A 124 6.53 -1.66 -7.39
CA VAL A 124 5.46 -2.28 -8.17
C VAL A 124 4.18 -1.49 -7.98
N ALA A 125 3.38 -1.39 -9.03
CA ALA A 125 2.03 -0.85 -8.94
C ALA A 125 1.02 -1.90 -9.41
N ILE A 126 -0.08 -2.03 -8.65
CA ILE A 126 -1.23 -2.89 -8.99
C ILE A 126 -2.48 -2.03 -9.12
N GLY A 127 -3.35 -2.33 -10.08
CA GLY A 127 -4.57 -1.55 -10.29
C GLY A 127 -5.45 -2.17 -11.36
N TYR A 128 -6.53 -1.47 -11.70
CA TYR A 128 -7.46 -1.88 -12.75
C TYR A 128 -6.98 -1.37 -14.10
N ASP A 129 -6.84 -2.26 -15.07
CA ASP A 129 -6.54 -1.92 -16.46
C ASP A 129 -7.85 -1.88 -17.27
N GLU A 130 -8.21 -0.69 -17.74
CA GLU A 130 -9.44 -0.47 -18.51
C GLU A 130 -9.44 -1.20 -19.87
N THR A 131 -8.26 -1.39 -20.45
CA THR A 131 -8.10 -2.06 -21.75
C THR A 131 -8.29 -3.57 -21.59
N LEU A 132 -7.64 -4.14 -20.58
CA LEU A 132 -7.72 -5.57 -20.27
C LEU A 132 -8.99 -5.89 -19.45
N ARG A 133 -9.65 -4.87 -18.89
CA ARG A 133 -10.83 -4.98 -18.01
C ARG A 133 -10.60 -5.93 -16.83
N GLN A 134 -9.42 -5.85 -16.22
CA GLN A 134 -9.06 -6.69 -15.08
C GLN A 134 -8.02 -6.00 -14.19
N TYR A 135 -7.87 -6.48 -12.96
CA TYR A 135 -6.81 -6.04 -12.07
C TYR A 135 -5.49 -6.69 -12.46
N VAL A 136 -4.46 -5.85 -12.60
CA VAL A 136 -3.12 -6.25 -13.07
C VAL A 136 -2.02 -5.69 -12.17
N ARG A 137 -0.81 -6.21 -12.32
CA ARG A 137 0.42 -5.47 -12.05
C ARG A 137 0.77 -4.69 -13.31
N PHE A 138 0.91 -3.38 -13.19
CA PHE A 138 1.31 -2.56 -14.34
C PHE A 138 2.75 -2.86 -14.72
N SER A 139 3.02 -2.97 -16.01
CA SER A 139 4.36 -3.17 -16.54
C SER A 139 4.97 -1.84 -16.97
N ILE A 140 6.27 -1.70 -16.73
CA ILE A 140 7.09 -0.59 -17.21
C ILE A 140 7.94 -1.11 -18.37
N GLN A 141 7.95 -0.36 -19.47
CA GLN A 141 8.81 -0.64 -20.61
C GLN A 141 10.12 0.13 -20.46
N PHE A 142 11.23 -0.55 -20.62
CA PHE A 142 12.57 0.03 -20.59
C PHE A 142 13.02 0.45 -21.99
N ASP A 143 14.06 1.29 -22.06
CA ASP A 143 14.64 1.81 -23.31
C ASP A 143 15.14 0.71 -24.24
N ASP A 144 15.56 -0.43 -23.70
CA ASP A 144 15.97 -1.62 -24.47
C ASP A 144 14.81 -2.45 -25.04
N GLY A 145 13.56 -2.02 -24.78
CA GLY A 145 12.34 -2.68 -25.22
C GLY A 145 11.87 -3.82 -24.31
N THR A 146 12.60 -4.16 -23.26
CA THR A 146 12.14 -5.13 -22.24
C THR A 146 11.05 -4.53 -21.38
N THR A 147 10.24 -5.38 -20.75
CA THR A 147 9.18 -4.96 -19.81
C THR A 147 9.30 -5.74 -18.52
N ASP A 148 9.07 -5.06 -17.41
CA ASP A 148 8.93 -5.70 -16.11
C ASP A 148 7.82 -5.05 -15.29
N THR A 149 7.28 -5.77 -14.33
CA THR A 149 6.25 -5.30 -13.41
C THR A 149 6.80 -4.93 -12.03
N VAL A 150 8.00 -5.37 -11.69
CA VAL A 150 8.73 -4.97 -10.48
C VAL A 150 10.07 -4.41 -10.92
N VAL A 151 10.34 -3.16 -10.60
CA VAL A 151 11.50 -2.43 -11.11
C VAL A 151 12.40 -1.96 -9.95
N ASP A 152 13.70 -1.97 -10.19
CA ASP A 152 14.66 -1.33 -9.29
C ASP A 152 14.56 0.19 -9.44
N VAL A 153 14.27 0.87 -8.34
CA VAL A 153 14.14 2.33 -8.24
C VAL A 153 15.12 2.92 -7.22
N THR A 154 16.16 2.18 -6.87
CA THR A 154 17.10 2.55 -5.80
C THR A 154 17.69 3.94 -6.00
N GLU A 155 18.17 4.25 -7.20
CA GLU A 155 18.78 5.56 -7.47
C GLU A 155 17.72 6.67 -7.48
N ILE A 156 16.54 6.43 -8.01
CA ILE A 156 15.41 7.39 -7.97
C ILE A 156 15.07 7.76 -6.53
N VAL A 157 14.97 6.77 -5.65
CA VAL A 157 14.61 6.97 -4.25
C VAL A 157 15.69 7.70 -3.47
N LYS A 158 16.98 7.46 -3.81
CA LYS A 158 18.10 8.24 -3.24
C LYS A 158 18.05 9.69 -3.69
N ASP A 159 17.76 9.95 -4.95
CA ASP A 159 17.63 11.32 -5.50
C ASP A 159 16.42 12.05 -4.88
N GLU A 160 15.36 11.34 -4.53
CA GLU A 160 14.23 11.87 -3.74
C GLU A 160 14.61 12.16 -2.27
N GLY A 161 15.83 11.82 -1.83
CA GLY A 161 16.35 12.06 -0.49
C GLY A 161 15.91 10.99 0.54
N SER A 162 15.37 9.88 0.10
CA SER A 162 15.01 8.79 0.99
C SER A 162 16.22 7.93 1.37
N ARG A 163 16.21 7.40 2.57
CA ARG A 163 17.29 6.56 3.09
C ARG A 163 17.12 5.11 2.65
N VAL A 164 18.25 4.47 2.33
CA VAL A 164 18.33 3.05 1.92
C VAL A 164 19.25 2.22 2.83
N ASP A 165 19.68 2.78 3.96
CA ASP A 165 20.60 2.17 4.91
C ASP A 165 19.87 1.31 5.98
N PHE A 166 18.58 1.16 5.87
CA PHE A 166 17.73 0.26 6.66
C PHE A 166 16.52 -0.17 5.82
N ASP A 167 15.91 -1.28 6.22
CA ASP A 167 14.80 -1.87 5.50
C ASP A 167 13.46 -1.19 5.85
N TRP A 168 12.64 -0.96 4.83
CA TRP A 168 11.33 -0.33 4.97
C TRP A 168 10.38 -0.72 3.83
N THR A 169 9.10 -0.46 4.03
CA THR A 169 8.06 -0.57 3.00
C THR A 169 7.18 0.66 3.00
N GLU A 170 6.84 1.15 1.82
CA GLU A 170 5.88 2.23 1.57
C GLU A 170 4.76 1.73 0.66
N VAL A 171 3.53 2.04 1.02
CA VAL A 171 2.34 1.77 0.20
C VAL A 171 1.59 3.06 -0.03
N VAL A 172 1.33 3.40 -1.29
CA VAL A 172 0.67 4.65 -1.68
C VAL A 172 -0.62 4.36 -2.43
N LEU A 173 -1.73 4.97 -2.01
CA LEU A 173 -3.02 4.89 -2.69
C LEU A 173 -3.08 5.93 -3.80
N LEU A 174 -3.19 5.50 -5.06
CA LEU A 174 -3.26 6.40 -6.23
C LEU A 174 -4.67 6.96 -6.46
N GLY A 175 -5.71 6.32 -5.87
CA GLY A 175 -7.08 6.79 -5.89
C GLY A 175 -7.96 6.18 -6.97
N GLU A 176 -9.08 6.84 -7.27
CA GLU A 176 -10.02 6.45 -8.34
C GLU A 176 -9.54 6.98 -9.70
N ALA A 177 -8.75 8.07 -9.70
CA ALA A 177 -8.15 8.69 -10.89
C ALA A 177 -6.85 9.42 -10.51
N ALA A 178 -6.09 9.87 -11.53
CA ALA A 178 -4.81 10.54 -11.32
C ALA A 178 -4.94 11.81 -10.46
N ASP A 179 -6.01 12.58 -10.63
CA ASP A 179 -6.32 13.83 -9.90
C ASP A 179 -6.98 13.62 -8.53
N HIS A 180 -7.24 12.37 -8.12
CA HIS A 180 -7.87 12.08 -6.83
C HIS A 180 -6.90 12.34 -5.65
N ASP A 181 -7.21 13.33 -4.81
CA ASP A 181 -6.50 13.59 -3.54
C ASP A 181 -6.93 12.57 -2.49
N THR A 182 -6.19 11.48 -2.37
CA THR A 182 -6.51 10.38 -1.43
C THR A 182 -6.22 10.71 0.03
N VAL A 183 -5.54 11.82 0.30
CA VAL A 183 -5.36 12.34 1.68
C VAL A 183 -6.64 13.01 2.17
N LEU A 184 -7.24 13.81 1.31
CA LEU A 184 -8.49 14.50 1.62
C LEU A 184 -9.70 13.55 1.58
N GLN A 185 -9.70 12.63 0.64
CA GLN A 185 -10.82 11.75 0.31
C GLN A 185 -10.36 10.27 0.24
N PRO A 186 -9.97 9.67 1.37
CA PRO A 186 -9.28 8.39 1.37
C PRO A 186 -10.13 7.19 0.93
N LEU A 187 -11.47 7.31 0.94
CA LEU A 187 -12.36 6.20 0.58
C LEU A 187 -12.96 6.32 -0.82
N LYS A 188 -13.25 7.55 -1.24
CA LYS A 188 -13.86 7.82 -2.55
C LYS A 188 -13.70 9.28 -2.91
N GLN A 189 -13.43 9.56 -4.19
CA GLN A 189 -13.40 10.92 -4.72
C GLN A 189 -14.78 11.59 -4.55
N GLY A 190 -14.80 12.80 -4.01
CA GLY A 190 -16.02 13.54 -3.72
C GLY A 190 -16.63 13.31 -2.34
N ASP A 191 -16.09 12.38 -1.53
CA ASP A 191 -16.55 12.21 -0.16
C ASP A 191 -16.17 13.41 0.72
N ASP A 192 -17.11 13.84 1.59
CA ASP A 192 -16.86 14.87 2.60
C ASP A 192 -16.63 14.20 3.97
N LEU A 193 -15.40 13.75 4.18
CA LEU A 193 -15.01 13.11 5.43
C LEU A 193 -14.39 14.14 6.38
N GLU A 194 -14.55 13.89 7.69
CA GLU A 194 -13.89 14.72 8.72
C GLU A 194 -12.36 14.64 8.58
N ARG A 195 -11.69 15.76 8.86
CA ARG A 195 -10.22 15.87 8.81
C ARG A 195 -9.49 14.88 9.70
N SER A 196 -10.14 14.43 10.76
CA SER A 196 -9.64 13.45 11.72
C SER A 196 -9.94 12.00 11.32
N TYR A 197 -10.52 11.75 10.13
CA TYR A 197 -10.98 10.41 9.74
C TYR A 197 -9.89 9.34 9.90
N ILE A 198 -8.71 9.54 9.33
CA ILE A 198 -7.62 8.54 9.40
C ILE A 198 -7.17 8.28 10.85
N PRO A 199 -6.79 9.31 11.66
CA PRO A 199 -6.47 9.09 13.06
C PRO A 199 -7.61 8.44 13.83
N SER A 200 -8.85 8.89 13.62
CA SER A 200 -10.03 8.39 14.33
C SER A 200 -10.28 6.91 14.02
N GLU A 201 -10.14 6.48 12.76
CA GLU A 201 -10.28 5.07 12.39
C GLU A 201 -9.22 4.19 13.04
N ILE A 202 -7.98 4.67 13.12
CA ILE A 202 -6.89 3.95 13.80
C ILE A 202 -7.21 3.81 15.29
N PHE A 203 -7.43 4.92 16.01
CA PHE A 203 -7.69 4.90 17.44
C PHE A 203 -8.98 4.16 17.83
N ARG A 204 -10.01 4.20 16.99
CA ARG A 204 -11.26 3.49 17.23
C ARG A 204 -11.12 1.96 17.10
N ARG A 205 -10.26 1.50 16.20
CA ARG A 205 -10.15 0.08 15.85
C ARG A 205 -9.07 -0.67 16.62
N PHE A 206 -8.09 0.05 17.14
CA PHE A 206 -6.99 -0.54 17.89
C PHE A 206 -7.03 -0.10 19.35
N SER A 207 -7.34 -1.03 20.24
CA SER A 207 -7.36 -0.78 21.69
C SER A 207 -5.97 -0.70 22.31
N SER A 208 -4.97 -1.25 21.61
CA SER A 208 -3.56 -1.19 21.99
C SER A 208 -2.70 -1.25 20.74
N PHE A 209 -1.54 -0.63 20.80
CA PHE A 209 -0.49 -0.70 19.79
C PHE A 209 0.67 -1.53 20.33
N ASN A 210 1.47 -2.08 19.42
CA ASN A 210 2.71 -2.75 19.83
C ASN A 210 3.65 -1.73 20.45
N GLU A 211 4.07 -1.96 21.70
CA GLU A 211 4.90 -1.02 22.48
C GLU A 211 6.27 -0.76 21.84
N SER A 212 6.75 -1.69 20.99
CA SER A 212 8.01 -1.52 20.24
C SER A 212 7.87 -0.69 18.97
N VAL A 213 6.64 -0.23 18.62
CA VAL A 213 6.36 0.50 17.39
C VAL A 213 5.96 1.95 17.69
N LYS A 214 6.67 2.90 17.07
CA LYS A 214 6.34 4.33 17.13
C LYS A 214 5.46 4.69 15.94
N LEU A 215 4.26 5.20 16.23
CA LEU A 215 3.31 5.66 15.22
C LEU A 215 3.38 7.18 15.04
N ASN A 216 3.51 7.64 13.80
CA ASN A 216 3.34 9.03 13.40
C ASN A 216 2.25 9.12 12.32
N VAL A 217 1.20 9.90 12.57
CA VAL A 217 0.13 10.19 11.62
C VAL A 217 0.16 11.67 11.28
N ASP A 218 0.71 12.00 10.12
CA ASP A 218 0.85 13.36 9.60
C ASP A 218 -0.03 13.55 8.36
N VAL A 219 -1.32 13.47 8.55
CA VAL A 219 -2.34 13.71 7.53
C VAL A 219 -3.10 15.02 7.81
N ALA A 220 -2.41 16.02 8.33
CA ALA A 220 -2.99 17.33 8.57
C ALA A 220 -3.53 17.92 7.26
N MET A 221 -4.85 17.97 7.15
CA MET A 221 -5.56 18.50 5.98
C MET A 221 -5.52 20.04 6.05
N THR A 222 -4.47 20.65 5.56
CA THR A 222 -4.50 22.08 5.26
C THR A 222 -5.21 22.29 3.94
N LYS A 223 -6.42 22.84 3.97
CA LYS A 223 -7.01 23.49 2.80
C LYS A 223 -6.11 24.63 2.38
N GLY A 224 -5.47 24.47 1.22
CA GLY A 224 -4.85 25.55 0.45
C GLY A 224 -3.55 26.11 1.00
N GLY A 225 -2.49 25.97 0.22
CA GLY A 225 -1.38 26.88 0.07
C GLY A 225 -0.66 27.28 1.36
N GLY A 226 0.24 26.46 1.83
CA GLY A 226 1.24 26.82 2.81
C GLY A 226 2.53 26.07 2.48
N LYS A 227 3.59 26.80 2.23
CA LYS A 227 4.94 26.32 1.99
C LYS A 227 5.30 25.27 3.02
N GLY A 228 5.79 24.10 2.53
CA GLY A 228 6.33 23.06 3.39
C GLY A 228 7.47 23.63 4.24
N GLU A 229 7.29 23.63 5.55
CA GLU A 229 8.40 23.73 6.48
C GLU A 229 8.96 22.31 6.63
N THR A 230 10.15 22.13 6.10
CA THR A 230 11.02 21.00 6.39
C THR A 230 11.40 21.08 7.86
N GLY A 231 10.71 20.34 8.70
CA GLY A 231 11.11 20.12 10.09
C GLY A 231 12.44 19.35 10.12
N LYS A 232 13.52 20.09 10.32
CA LYS A 232 14.77 19.54 10.84
C LYS A 232 14.53 19.21 12.32
N ASN A 233 14.66 17.92 12.68
CA ASN A 233 15.41 17.39 13.82
C ASN A 233 15.24 15.89 13.89
#